data_4b1aaa7969cb494618aa21bf3f76c417
#
_entry.id   4b1aaa7969cb494618aa21bf3f76c417
#
_cell.length_a   1.000
_cell.length_b   1.000
_cell.length_c   1.000
_cell.angle_alpha   90.00
_cell.angle_beta   90.00
_cell.angle_gamma   90.00
#
_symmetry.space_group_name_H-M   'P 1'
#
loop_
_entity.id
_entity.type
_entity.pdbx_description
1 polymer ?
#
loop_
_entity_poly.entity_id
_entity_poly.type
_entity_poly.pdbx_seq_one_letter_code
_entity_poly.pdbx_strand_id
1 'polypeptide(L)'
;MSSQKILILDNNEIILTKSMKAKSVNISIRPFERVKVTVPFFISFKKAEDFVIKKKAWIQRNLLKLKSIEQKQTIFDFNTSFFTRNHLLKLNKVESNDVKYRLKDQLILVDIPNTAEVKFLDIQQKIRFAIEETLRKEAKDYLPQRVKDLAEKNSFRFKKVSVRNSKTRWGSCSYDNNINLNLHLMRLPNHLIDYVILHELVHTKIKNHSRDFWNMLDLVTGNAKKLDKELKNYHTKIY
;
A
#
# COMPACT_ATOMS: atom_id res chain seq x y z
N MET A 1 12.77 28.51 4.07
CA MET A 1 12.38 27.67 5.23
C MET A 1 10.87 27.63 5.30
N SER A 2 10.24 26.45 5.37
CA SER A 2 8.79 26.35 5.55
C SER A 2 8.46 26.71 7.00
N SER A 3 7.69 27.80 7.19
CA SER A 3 7.21 28.19 8.52
C SER A 3 6.20 27.16 9.02
N GLN A 4 6.45 26.58 10.18
CA GLN A 4 5.57 25.61 10.85
C GLN A 4 5.14 26.12 12.21
N LYS A 5 3.92 25.72 12.63
CA LYS A 5 3.39 25.97 13.96
C LYS A 5 2.68 24.70 14.47
N ILE A 6 2.82 24.41 15.74
CA ILE A 6 2.13 23.29 16.39
C ILE A 6 0.94 23.86 17.16
N LEU A 7 -0.24 23.25 16.96
CA LEU A 7 -1.45 23.51 17.75
C LEU A 7 -1.79 22.24 18.51
N ILE A 8 -2.07 22.37 19.81
CA ILE A 8 -2.55 21.27 20.63
C ILE A 8 -4.08 21.38 20.73
N LEU A 9 -4.80 20.34 20.27
CA LEU A 9 -6.26 20.25 20.34
C LEU A 9 -6.64 18.91 20.97
N ASP A 10 -7.26 18.92 22.15
CA ASP A 10 -7.67 17.70 22.88
C ASP A 10 -6.55 16.65 22.98
N ASN A 11 -5.37 17.02 23.43
CA ASN A 11 -4.16 16.20 23.52
C ASN A 11 -3.61 15.66 22.19
N ASN A 12 -4.11 16.15 21.05
CA ASN A 12 -3.55 15.81 19.73
C ASN A 12 -2.70 16.96 19.21
N GLU A 13 -1.48 16.67 18.80
CA GLU A 13 -0.61 17.61 18.13
C GLU A 13 -1.01 17.76 16.65
N ILE A 14 -1.32 18.98 16.25
CA ILE A 14 -1.67 19.35 14.88
C ILE A 14 -0.56 20.24 14.32
N ILE A 15 0.06 19.80 13.24
CA ILE A 15 1.15 20.53 12.58
C ILE A 15 0.57 21.41 11.46
N LEU A 16 0.66 22.72 11.63
CA LEU A 16 0.31 23.69 10.59
C LEU A 16 1.57 24.04 9.79
N THR A 17 1.52 23.86 8.48
CA THR A 17 2.68 24.13 7.59
C THR A 17 2.28 25.06 6.47
N LYS A 18 3.03 26.14 6.28
CA LYS A 18 2.85 27.08 5.15
C LYS A 18 3.20 26.43 3.83
N SER A 19 2.40 26.69 2.82
CA SER A 19 2.60 26.21 1.46
C SER A 19 2.31 27.27 0.41
N MET A 20 3.26 27.53 -0.47
CA MET A 20 3.12 28.43 -1.62
C MET A 20 2.16 27.86 -2.68
N LYS A 21 2.03 26.53 -2.73
CA LYS A 21 1.21 25.82 -3.72
C LYS A 21 -0.26 25.64 -3.29
N ALA A 22 -0.54 25.79 -2.00
CA ALA A 22 -1.88 25.61 -1.47
C ALA A 22 -2.77 26.81 -1.79
N LYS A 23 -3.96 26.52 -2.29
CA LYS A 23 -5.03 27.54 -2.57
C LYS A 23 -6.03 27.68 -1.42
N SER A 24 -6.12 26.68 -0.55
CA SER A 24 -7.04 26.65 0.60
C SER A 24 -6.40 25.93 1.79
N VAL A 25 -6.93 26.16 3.00
CA VAL A 25 -6.53 25.40 4.19
C VAL A 25 -7.05 23.98 4.04
N ASN A 26 -6.14 22.99 4.14
CA ASN A 26 -6.49 21.58 4.02
C ASN A 26 -6.01 20.80 5.25
N ILE A 27 -6.90 19.98 5.83
CA ILE A 27 -6.59 19.08 6.95
C ILE A 27 -6.37 17.68 6.40
N SER A 28 -5.19 17.12 6.67
CA SER A 28 -4.81 15.76 6.31
C SER A 28 -4.66 14.92 7.57
N ILE A 29 -5.40 13.82 7.64
CA ILE A 29 -5.33 12.85 8.74
C ILE A 29 -4.98 11.50 8.11
N ARG A 30 -3.83 10.93 8.53
CA ARG A 30 -3.34 9.65 8.02
C ARG A 30 -3.01 8.73 9.18
N PRO A 31 -3.15 7.40 9.01
CA PRO A 31 -2.74 6.45 10.03
C PRO A 31 -1.29 6.67 10.46
N PHE A 32 -1.04 6.60 11.76
CA PHE A 32 0.30 6.77 12.39
C PHE A 32 1.00 8.10 12.11
N GLU A 33 0.31 9.08 11.54
CA GLU A 33 0.83 10.43 11.35
C GLU A 33 0.09 11.41 12.26
N ARG A 34 0.80 12.45 12.70
CA ARG A 34 0.16 13.61 13.33
C ARG A 34 -0.79 14.27 12.33
N VAL A 35 -1.83 14.91 12.83
CA VAL A 35 -2.73 15.70 11.96
C VAL A 35 -1.93 16.83 11.34
N LYS A 36 -1.93 16.90 10.00
CA LYS A 36 -1.24 17.94 9.24
C LYS A 36 -2.24 18.90 8.65
N VAL A 37 -1.96 20.19 8.79
CA VAL A 37 -2.75 21.27 8.19
C VAL A 37 -1.87 22.05 7.23
N THR A 38 -2.20 21.98 5.94
CA THR A 38 -1.56 22.79 4.92
C THR A 38 -2.22 24.15 4.87
N VAL A 39 -1.45 25.20 5.12
CA VAL A 39 -1.92 26.60 5.19
C VAL A 39 -1.37 27.38 4.01
N PRO A 40 -2.20 27.98 3.15
CA PRO A 40 -1.74 28.88 2.12
C PRO A 40 -0.86 29.99 2.68
N PHE A 41 0.13 30.44 1.93
CA PHE A 41 1.08 31.45 2.41
C PHE A 41 0.37 32.76 2.82
N PHE A 42 -0.69 33.15 2.11
CA PHE A 42 -1.44 34.37 2.34
C PHE A 42 -2.47 34.28 3.50
N ILE A 43 -2.71 33.10 4.09
CA ILE A 43 -3.60 32.92 5.24
C ILE A 43 -2.75 32.90 6.52
N SER A 44 -3.08 33.72 7.54
CA SER A 44 -2.39 33.71 8.83
C SER A 44 -2.59 32.40 9.59
N PHE A 45 -1.63 32.01 10.44
CA PHE A 45 -1.78 30.86 11.31
C PHE A 45 -3.02 30.95 12.22
N LYS A 46 -3.33 32.15 12.73
CA LYS A 46 -4.52 32.36 13.57
C LYS A 46 -5.81 31.98 12.84
N LYS A 47 -5.99 32.42 11.58
CA LYS A 47 -7.15 32.04 10.77
C LYS A 47 -7.19 30.53 10.49
N ALA A 48 -6.03 29.89 10.31
CA ALA A 48 -5.96 28.45 10.13
C ALA A 48 -6.29 27.68 11.42
N GLU A 49 -5.88 28.19 12.59
CA GLU A 49 -6.25 27.64 13.90
C GLU A 49 -7.76 27.72 14.14
N ASP A 50 -8.39 28.87 13.86
CA ASP A 50 -9.85 29.04 13.94
C ASP A 50 -10.59 28.04 13.06
N PHE A 51 -10.07 27.80 11.85
CA PHE A 51 -10.61 26.78 10.95
C PHE A 51 -10.47 25.37 11.53
N VAL A 52 -9.33 25.02 12.12
CA VAL A 52 -9.09 23.73 12.77
C VAL A 52 -10.04 23.54 13.93
N ILE A 53 -10.22 24.56 14.76
CA ILE A 53 -11.16 24.54 15.90
C ILE A 53 -12.60 24.32 15.42
N LYS A 54 -13.04 25.00 14.36
CA LYS A 54 -14.37 24.77 13.74
C LYS A 54 -14.53 23.34 13.21
N LYS A 55 -13.45 22.68 12.82
CA LYS A 55 -13.44 21.29 12.33
C LYS A 55 -13.13 20.25 13.40
N LYS A 56 -13.07 20.63 14.69
CA LYS A 56 -12.74 19.77 15.82
C LYS A 56 -13.52 18.45 15.83
N ALA A 57 -14.86 18.51 15.74
CA ALA A 57 -15.70 17.32 15.74
C ALA A 57 -15.45 16.39 14.54
N TRP A 58 -15.12 16.95 13.37
CA TRP A 58 -14.74 16.17 12.19
C TRP A 58 -13.38 15.49 12.38
N ILE A 59 -12.39 16.22 12.93
CA ILE A 59 -11.06 15.69 13.26
C ILE A 59 -11.19 14.53 14.23
N GLN A 60 -11.91 14.68 15.33
CA GLN A 60 -12.11 13.64 16.34
C GLN A 60 -12.74 12.38 15.76
N ARG A 61 -13.82 12.52 14.96
CA ARG A 61 -14.47 11.35 14.30
C ARG A 61 -13.51 10.61 13.37
N ASN A 62 -12.66 11.33 12.64
CA ASN A 62 -11.69 10.69 11.76
C ASN A 62 -10.53 10.05 12.53
N LEU A 63 -10.06 10.66 13.61
CA LEU A 63 -9.06 10.05 14.49
C LEU A 63 -9.57 8.78 15.16
N LEU A 64 -10.83 8.73 15.60
CA LEU A 64 -11.45 7.50 16.14
C LEU A 64 -11.52 6.38 15.08
N LYS A 65 -11.92 6.71 13.84
CA LYS A 65 -11.89 5.74 12.73
C LYS A 65 -10.49 5.23 12.45
N LEU A 66 -9.47 6.11 12.51
CA LEU A 66 -8.09 5.72 12.30
C LEU A 66 -7.55 4.84 13.41
N LYS A 67 -7.87 5.11 14.68
CA LYS A 67 -7.48 4.23 15.80
C LYS A 67 -7.95 2.80 15.60
N SER A 68 -9.16 2.59 15.07
CA SER A 68 -9.65 1.25 14.75
C SER A 68 -8.89 0.57 13.60
N ILE A 69 -8.36 1.36 12.66
CA ILE A 69 -7.51 0.87 11.56
C ILE A 69 -6.11 0.58 12.09
N GLU A 70 -5.57 1.45 12.94
CA GLU A 70 -4.26 1.30 13.56
C GLU A 70 -4.18 0.07 14.47
N GLN A 71 -5.25 -0.20 15.24
CA GLN A 71 -5.35 -1.40 16.08
C GLN A 71 -5.35 -2.71 15.28
N LYS A 72 -5.75 -2.66 14.00
CA LYS A 72 -5.74 -3.81 13.08
C LYS A 72 -4.42 -3.97 12.32
N GLN A 73 -3.49 -3.03 12.46
CA GLN A 73 -2.21 -3.12 11.75
C GLN A 73 -1.23 -4.04 12.46
N THR A 74 -0.59 -4.89 11.70
CA THR A 74 0.51 -5.72 12.18
C THR A 74 1.66 -4.83 12.65
N ILE A 75 2.03 -4.91 13.91
CA ILE A 75 3.29 -4.33 14.41
C ILE A 75 4.37 -5.39 14.20
N PHE A 76 5.34 -5.05 13.38
CA PHE A 76 6.51 -5.90 13.18
C PHE A 76 7.48 -5.69 14.33
N ASP A 77 7.74 -6.73 15.09
CA ASP A 77 8.73 -6.76 16.18
C ASP A 77 9.75 -7.89 15.96
N PHE A 78 10.69 -8.06 16.89
CA PHE A 78 11.74 -9.07 16.77
C PHE A 78 11.23 -10.51 16.80
N ASN A 79 10.01 -10.76 17.25
CA ASN A 79 9.35 -12.06 17.31
C ASN A 79 8.41 -12.29 16.12
N THR A 80 8.19 -11.26 15.30
CA THR A 80 7.26 -11.35 14.18
C THR A 80 7.86 -12.20 13.06
N SER A 81 7.24 -13.34 12.76
CA SER A 81 7.53 -14.12 11.58
C SER A 81 6.70 -13.60 10.41
N PHE A 82 7.34 -13.01 9.40
CA PHE A 82 6.68 -12.50 8.21
C PHE A 82 7.43 -12.95 6.96
N PHE A 83 6.70 -13.60 6.06
CA PHE A 83 7.23 -14.09 4.79
C PHE A 83 6.65 -13.29 3.62
N THR A 84 7.52 -12.96 2.68
CA THR A 84 7.13 -12.66 1.31
C THR A 84 7.14 -13.97 0.52
N ARG A 85 7.10 -13.92 -0.81
CA ARG A 85 7.18 -15.15 -1.62
C ARG A 85 8.50 -15.92 -1.40
N ASN A 86 9.63 -15.22 -1.35
CA ASN A 86 10.95 -15.84 -1.34
C ASN A 86 11.82 -15.40 -0.16
N HIS A 87 11.36 -14.48 0.69
CA HIS A 87 12.19 -13.92 1.77
C HIS A 87 11.44 -13.91 3.09
N LEU A 88 12.19 -14.15 4.18
CA LEU A 88 11.76 -14.00 5.56
C LEU A 88 12.24 -12.66 6.12
N LEU A 89 11.36 -11.91 6.77
CA LEU A 89 11.73 -10.72 7.52
C LEU A 89 12.52 -11.10 8.78
N LYS A 90 13.68 -10.47 8.97
CA LYS A 90 14.48 -10.56 10.19
C LYS A 90 14.89 -9.16 10.64
N LEU A 91 14.50 -8.80 11.85
CA LEU A 91 14.88 -7.56 12.49
C LEU A 91 16.09 -7.80 13.39
N ASN A 92 17.10 -6.91 13.31
CA ASN A 92 18.31 -6.96 14.14
C ASN A 92 18.47 -5.64 14.87
N LYS A 93 18.96 -5.69 16.11
CA LYS A 93 19.46 -4.50 16.80
C LYS A 93 20.95 -4.32 16.48
N VAL A 94 21.31 -3.07 16.17
CA VAL A 94 22.70 -2.74 15.80
C VAL A 94 23.13 -1.38 16.39
N GLU A 95 24.42 -1.18 16.55
CA GLU A 95 25.00 0.12 16.85
C GLU A 95 25.04 0.95 15.57
N SER A 96 24.02 1.74 15.35
CA SER A 96 23.91 2.66 14.21
C SER A 96 23.00 3.84 14.58
N ASN A 97 23.02 4.89 13.75
CA ASN A 97 22.13 6.05 13.91
C ASN A 97 20.87 5.96 13.04
N ASP A 98 20.85 5.02 12.05
CA ASP A 98 19.77 4.90 11.08
C ASP A 98 19.31 3.47 10.90
N VAL A 99 18.03 3.32 10.57
CA VAL A 99 17.48 2.03 10.12
C VAL A 99 17.94 1.79 8.69
N LYS A 100 18.57 0.64 8.46
CA LYS A 100 18.99 0.18 7.14
C LYS A 100 18.35 -1.17 6.83
N TYR A 101 18.14 -1.46 5.54
CA TYR A 101 17.71 -2.80 5.14
C TYR A 101 18.56 -3.31 3.99
N ARG A 102 18.65 -4.63 3.89
CA ARG A 102 19.31 -5.36 2.80
C ARG A 102 18.66 -6.71 2.58
N LEU A 103 18.75 -7.19 1.35
CA LEU A 103 18.34 -8.56 0.99
C LEU A 103 19.58 -9.43 0.91
N LYS A 104 19.60 -10.51 1.69
CA LYS A 104 20.68 -11.49 1.68
C LYS A 104 20.12 -12.87 2.06
N ASP A 105 20.51 -13.91 1.33
CA ASP A 105 20.22 -15.32 1.64
C ASP A 105 18.72 -15.59 1.93
N GLN A 106 17.83 -15.05 1.08
CA GLN A 106 16.37 -15.12 1.25
C GLN A 106 15.85 -14.44 2.54
N LEU A 107 16.62 -13.50 3.08
CA LEU A 107 16.22 -12.70 4.23
C LEU A 107 16.03 -11.22 3.83
N ILE A 108 15.00 -10.61 4.40
CA ILE A 108 14.86 -9.16 4.50
C ILE A 108 15.47 -8.77 5.83
N LEU A 109 16.74 -8.40 5.83
CA LEU A 109 17.43 -7.97 7.04
C LEU A 109 17.16 -6.47 7.25
N VAL A 110 16.53 -6.14 8.39
CA VAL A 110 16.32 -4.74 8.80
C VAL A 110 17.10 -4.48 10.08
N ASP A 111 18.11 -3.65 9.98
CA ASP A 111 18.97 -3.26 11.08
C ASP A 111 18.39 -2.00 11.75
N ILE A 112 18.04 -2.10 13.02
CA ILE A 112 17.39 -1.06 13.81
C ILE A 112 18.37 -0.58 14.89
N PRO A 113 18.57 0.73 15.07
CA PRO A 113 19.42 1.28 16.12
C PRO A 113 19.05 0.75 17.50
N ASN A 114 20.04 0.41 18.33
CA ASN A 114 19.82 -0.02 19.71
C ASN A 114 19.00 1.00 20.54
N THR A 115 19.16 2.29 20.21
CA THR A 115 18.47 3.40 20.87
C THR A 115 17.03 3.60 20.39
N ALA A 116 16.62 2.94 19.29
CA ALA A 116 15.28 3.08 18.73
C ALA A 116 14.34 1.99 19.24
N GLU A 117 13.12 2.38 19.55
CA GLU A 117 12.06 1.45 19.90
C GLU A 117 11.36 0.96 18.63
N VAL A 118 11.33 -0.37 18.41
CA VAL A 118 10.79 -0.99 17.19
C VAL A 118 9.33 -0.61 16.92
N LYS A 119 8.55 -0.34 17.97
CA LYS A 119 7.13 0.01 17.86
C LYS A 119 6.88 1.45 17.37
N PHE A 120 7.91 2.29 17.36
CA PHE A 120 7.74 3.66 16.88
C PHE A 120 7.35 3.69 15.40
N LEU A 121 6.51 4.65 15.08
CA LEU A 121 5.89 4.77 13.76
C LEU A 121 6.90 4.86 12.62
N ASP A 122 7.93 5.65 12.78
CA ASP A 122 8.98 5.84 11.78
C ASP A 122 9.75 4.54 11.52
N ILE A 123 10.02 3.76 12.58
CA ILE A 123 10.65 2.44 12.47
C ILE A 123 9.72 1.46 11.73
N GLN A 124 8.43 1.42 12.12
CA GLN A 124 7.44 0.59 11.46
C GLN A 124 7.24 0.96 9.98
N GLN A 125 7.32 2.23 9.62
CA GLN A 125 7.26 2.69 8.23
C GLN A 125 8.48 2.21 7.44
N LYS A 126 9.69 2.27 8.01
CA LYS A 126 10.91 1.78 7.37
C LYS A 126 10.89 0.26 7.18
N ILE A 127 10.37 -0.50 8.16
CA ILE A 127 10.18 -1.96 8.03
C ILE A 127 9.20 -2.26 6.89
N ARG A 128 8.03 -1.59 6.84
CA ARG A 128 7.05 -1.77 5.75
C ARG A 128 7.63 -1.39 4.39
N PHE A 129 8.43 -0.34 4.33
CA PHE A 129 9.13 0.05 3.10
C PHE A 129 10.07 -1.06 2.62
N ALA A 130 10.87 -1.65 3.51
CA ALA A 130 11.74 -2.77 3.18
C ALA A 130 10.96 -3.99 2.64
N ILE A 131 9.82 -4.31 3.26
CA ILE A 131 8.93 -5.37 2.80
C ILE A 131 8.35 -5.03 1.41
N GLU A 132 7.85 -3.82 1.19
CA GLU A 132 7.28 -3.40 -0.09
C GLU A 132 8.31 -3.39 -1.22
N GLU A 133 9.53 -2.96 -0.97
CA GLU A 133 10.61 -3.02 -1.97
C GLU A 133 11.02 -4.46 -2.29
N THR A 134 10.99 -5.36 -1.31
CA THR A 134 11.20 -6.79 -1.54
C THR A 134 10.09 -7.38 -2.41
N LEU A 135 8.82 -7.14 -2.05
CA LEU A 135 7.66 -7.56 -2.85
C LEU A 135 7.73 -6.99 -4.27
N ARG A 136 8.21 -5.75 -4.44
CA ARG A 136 8.39 -5.13 -5.76
C ARG A 136 9.43 -5.85 -6.60
N LYS A 137 10.56 -6.24 -6.00
CA LYS A 137 11.60 -7.03 -6.66
C LYS A 137 11.03 -8.39 -7.08
N GLU A 138 10.47 -9.15 -6.16
CA GLU A 138 9.86 -10.45 -6.43
C GLU A 138 8.78 -10.39 -7.51
N ALA A 139 7.92 -9.35 -7.45
CA ALA A 139 6.86 -9.16 -8.43
C ALA A 139 7.39 -8.83 -9.83
N LYS A 140 8.47 -8.05 -9.94
CA LYS A 140 9.13 -7.76 -11.22
C LYS A 140 9.79 -8.99 -11.82
N ASP A 141 10.32 -9.87 -11.00
CA ASP A 141 10.99 -11.08 -11.42
C ASP A 141 9.98 -12.18 -11.84
N TYR A 142 8.87 -12.30 -11.11
CA TYR A 142 7.91 -13.39 -11.30
C TYR A 142 6.76 -13.05 -12.25
N LEU A 143 6.08 -11.90 -12.04
CA LEU A 143 4.79 -11.63 -12.69
C LEU A 143 4.88 -11.51 -14.22
N PRO A 144 5.89 -10.85 -14.84
CA PRO A 144 5.94 -10.73 -16.29
C PRO A 144 6.01 -12.09 -17.00
N GLN A 145 6.82 -13.01 -16.50
CA GLN A 145 6.92 -14.35 -17.07
C GLN A 145 5.61 -15.12 -16.87
N ARG A 146 4.99 -15.03 -15.67
CA ARG A 146 3.72 -15.72 -15.41
C ARG A 146 2.58 -15.22 -16.28
N VAL A 147 2.52 -13.90 -16.57
CA VAL A 147 1.56 -13.33 -17.53
C VAL A 147 1.78 -13.91 -18.91
N LYS A 148 3.04 -14.01 -19.37
CA LYS A 148 3.39 -14.58 -20.66
C LYS A 148 2.93 -16.04 -20.78
N ASP A 149 3.25 -16.88 -19.79
CA ASP A 149 2.90 -18.30 -19.77
C ASP A 149 1.37 -18.50 -19.84
N LEU A 150 0.62 -17.73 -19.03
CA LEU A 150 -0.85 -17.81 -19.00
C LEU A 150 -1.50 -17.23 -20.27
N ALA A 151 -0.91 -16.19 -20.87
CA ALA A 151 -1.37 -15.62 -22.12
C ALA A 151 -1.16 -16.59 -23.30
N GLU A 152 0.01 -17.22 -23.39
CA GLU A 152 0.30 -18.24 -24.40
C GLU A 152 -0.63 -19.45 -24.27
N LYS A 153 -0.78 -19.98 -23.06
CA LYS A 153 -1.66 -21.14 -22.78
C LYS A 153 -3.11 -20.90 -23.19
N ASN A 154 -3.62 -19.68 -23.07
CA ASN A 154 -5.02 -19.33 -23.29
C ASN A 154 -5.25 -18.45 -24.54
N SER A 155 -4.24 -18.30 -25.40
CA SER A 155 -4.32 -17.52 -26.64
C SER A 155 -4.78 -16.06 -26.43
N PHE A 156 -4.24 -15.42 -25.38
CA PHE A 156 -4.39 -13.97 -25.15
C PHE A 156 -3.21 -13.20 -25.70
N ARG A 157 -3.47 -11.93 -26.08
CA ARG A 157 -2.43 -10.99 -26.52
C ARG A 157 -2.48 -9.75 -25.62
N PHE A 158 -1.34 -9.30 -25.15
CA PHE A 158 -1.16 -8.08 -24.37
C PHE A 158 0.02 -7.28 -24.92
N LYS A 159 0.08 -5.98 -24.59
CA LYS A 159 1.14 -5.08 -25.08
C LYS A 159 2.31 -5.01 -24.10
N LYS A 160 2.04 -4.78 -22.84
CA LYS A 160 3.06 -4.58 -21.79
C LYS A 160 2.54 -4.99 -20.43
N VAL A 161 3.44 -5.50 -19.58
CA VAL A 161 3.18 -5.72 -18.14
C VAL A 161 3.96 -4.71 -17.31
N SER A 162 3.33 -4.17 -16.27
CA SER A 162 3.96 -3.27 -15.30
C SER A 162 3.56 -3.64 -13.88
N VAL A 163 4.50 -3.57 -12.94
CA VAL A 163 4.25 -3.76 -11.52
C VAL A 163 4.00 -2.41 -10.85
N ARG A 164 2.93 -2.32 -10.06
CA ARG A 164 2.50 -1.10 -9.37
C ARG A 164 2.25 -1.38 -7.88
N ASN A 165 2.28 -0.34 -7.06
CA ASN A 165 1.80 -0.38 -5.68
C ASN A 165 0.43 0.33 -5.63
N SER A 166 -0.64 -0.40 -5.90
CA SER A 166 -2.00 0.13 -5.88
C SER A 166 -2.66 -0.15 -4.53
N LYS A 167 -3.35 0.85 -3.98
CA LYS A 167 -4.03 0.72 -2.67
C LYS A 167 -5.40 0.04 -2.75
N THR A 168 -6.00 -0.08 -3.95
CA THR A 168 -7.41 -0.43 -4.12
C THR A 168 -7.69 -1.56 -5.10
N ARG A 169 -6.69 -2.00 -5.89
CA ARG A 169 -6.90 -3.01 -6.92
C ARG A 169 -5.72 -3.96 -7.04
N TRP A 170 -5.98 -5.21 -7.40
CA TRP A 170 -4.97 -6.23 -7.63
C TRP A 170 -4.34 -6.15 -9.02
N GLY A 171 -5.13 -5.71 -10.02
CA GLY A 171 -4.67 -5.50 -11.38
C GLY A 171 -5.47 -4.44 -12.11
N SER A 172 -5.10 -4.15 -13.35
CA SER A 172 -5.89 -3.40 -14.33
C SER A 172 -5.36 -3.63 -15.73
N CYS A 173 -6.26 -3.68 -16.71
CA CYS A 173 -5.94 -3.71 -18.14
C CYS A 173 -6.40 -2.40 -18.79
N SER A 174 -5.49 -1.70 -19.48
CA SER A 174 -5.86 -0.50 -20.24
C SER A 174 -6.59 -0.86 -21.55
N TYR A 175 -7.17 0.16 -22.20
CA TYR A 175 -7.77 -0.01 -23.53
C TYR A 175 -6.76 -0.57 -24.56
N ASP A 176 -5.50 -0.13 -24.47
CA ASP A 176 -4.38 -0.58 -25.33
C ASP A 176 -3.76 -1.93 -24.90
N ASN A 177 -4.44 -2.70 -24.05
CA ASN A 177 -3.97 -4.00 -23.57
C ASN A 177 -2.65 -3.94 -22.76
N ASN A 178 -2.38 -2.81 -22.07
CA ASN A 178 -1.32 -2.79 -21.07
C ASN A 178 -1.86 -3.31 -19.73
N ILE A 179 -1.19 -4.29 -19.16
CA ILE A 179 -1.54 -4.93 -17.90
C ILE A 179 -0.71 -4.31 -16.77
N ASN A 180 -1.37 -3.81 -15.73
CA ASN A 180 -0.71 -3.40 -14.50
C ASN A 180 -1.09 -4.39 -13.39
N LEU A 181 -0.12 -4.91 -12.68
CA LEU A 181 -0.30 -5.85 -11.59
C LEU A 181 0.24 -5.28 -10.29
N ASN A 182 -0.45 -5.54 -9.21
CA ASN A 182 -0.05 -5.08 -7.88
C ASN A 182 1.09 -5.93 -7.33
N LEU A 183 2.12 -5.29 -6.77
CA LEU A 183 3.23 -6.00 -6.10
C LEU A 183 2.75 -6.90 -4.94
N HIS A 184 1.62 -6.54 -4.31
CA HIS A 184 1.03 -7.34 -3.23
C HIS A 184 0.43 -8.67 -3.70
N LEU A 185 0.37 -8.97 -5.01
CA LEU A 185 0.08 -10.30 -5.52
C LEU A 185 1.07 -11.35 -4.99
N MET A 186 2.32 -10.95 -4.70
CA MET A 186 3.34 -11.84 -4.13
C MET A 186 3.00 -12.39 -2.73
N ARG A 187 1.94 -11.88 -2.11
CA ARG A 187 1.41 -12.36 -0.83
C ARG A 187 0.25 -13.34 -0.99
N LEU A 188 -0.23 -13.53 -2.21
CA LEU A 188 -1.34 -14.42 -2.51
C LEU A 188 -0.85 -15.83 -2.84
N PRO A 189 -1.70 -16.86 -2.60
CA PRO A 189 -1.49 -18.18 -3.16
C PRO A 189 -1.43 -18.15 -4.69
N ASN A 190 -0.67 -19.07 -5.29
CA ASN A 190 -0.45 -19.08 -6.74
C ASN A 190 -1.74 -19.09 -7.56
N HIS A 191 -2.75 -19.85 -7.13
CA HIS A 191 -4.03 -19.93 -7.85
C HIS A 191 -4.79 -18.58 -7.88
N LEU A 192 -4.64 -17.74 -6.84
CA LEU A 192 -5.22 -16.39 -6.83
C LEU A 192 -4.37 -15.39 -7.63
N ILE A 193 -3.05 -15.56 -7.68
CA ILE A 193 -2.19 -14.79 -8.60
C ILE A 193 -2.62 -15.06 -10.04
N ASP A 194 -2.75 -16.34 -10.40
CA ASP A 194 -3.18 -16.76 -11.74
C ASP A 194 -4.58 -16.25 -12.08
N TYR A 195 -5.51 -16.31 -11.11
CA TYR A 195 -6.86 -15.75 -11.27
C TYR A 195 -6.82 -14.26 -11.61
N VAL A 196 -6.07 -13.45 -10.87
CA VAL A 196 -5.96 -12.01 -11.15
C VAL A 196 -5.31 -11.77 -12.52
N ILE A 197 -4.25 -12.49 -12.86
CA ILE A 197 -3.62 -12.38 -14.18
C ILE A 197 -4.60 -12.74 -15.31
N LEU A 198 -5.34 -13.84 -15.18
CA LEU A 198 -6.33 -14.26 -16.17
C LEU A 198 -7.49 -13.27 -16.28
N HIS A 199 -7.93 -12.68 -15.15
CA HIS A 199 -8.91 -11.60 -15.14
C HIS A 199 -8.46 -10.41 -16.01
N GLU A 200 -7.21 -9.96 -15.84
CA GLU A 200 -6.66 -8.86 -16.64
C GLU A 200 -6.42 -9.28 -18.12
N LEU A 201 -6.07 -10.53 -18.37
CA LEU A 201 -5.92 -11.05 -19.72
C LEU A 201 -7.28 -11.15 -20.44
N VAL A 202 -8.36 -11.54 -19.78
CA VAL A 202 -9.71 -11.51 -20.36
C VAL A 202 -10.11 -10.09 -20.76
N HIS A 203 -9.70 -9.07 -19.99
CA HIS A 203 -9.89 -7.68 -20.36
C HIS A 203 -9.17 -7.25 -21.64
N THR A 204 -8.20 -8.02 -22.15
CA THR A 204 -7.61 -7.73 -23.46
C THR A 204 -8.59 -7.98 -24.62
N LYS A 205 -9.61 -8.82 -24.39
CA LYS A 205 -10.67 -9.14 -25.37
C LYS A 205 -12.01 -8.47 -25.01
N ILE A 206 -12.38 -8.46 -23.72
CA ILE A 206 -13.68 -7.96 -23.25
C ILE A 206 -13.42 -6.90 -22.16
N LYS A 207 -13.69 -5.63 -22.48
CA LYS A 207 -13.32 -4.48 -21.63
C LYS A 207 -14.23 -4.25 -20.41
N ASN A 208 -15.41 -4.81 -20.41
CA ASN A 208 -16.40 -4.67 -19.33
C ASN A 208 -16.65 -6.03 -18.65
N HIS A 209 -17.27 -6.00 -17.47
CA HIS A 209 -17.62 -7.21 -16.72
C HIS A 209 -19.02 -7.75 -17.13
N SER A 210 -19.30 -7.84 -18.44
CA SER A 210 -20.51 -8.43 -19.00
C SER A 210 -20.61 -9.93 -18.73
N ARG A 211 -21.72 -10.54 -19.13
CA ARG A 211 -21.90 -12.00 -19.07
C ARG A 211 -20.79 -12.72 -19.84
N ASP A 212 -20.40 -12.20 -21.01
CA ASP A 212 -19.36 -12.80 -21.84
C ASP A 212 -17.97 -12.75 -21.16
N PHE A 213 -17.69 -11.68 -20.41
CA PHE A 213 -16.49 -11.62 -19.58
C PHE A 213 -16.45 -12.75 -18.56
N TRP A 214 -17.53 -12.92 -17.80
CA TRP A 214 -17.59 -13.97 -16.78
C TRP A 214 -17.55 -15.37 -17.37
N ASN A 215 -18.21 -15.59 -18.51
CA ASN A 215 -18.17 -16.87 -19.22
C ASN A 215 -16.72 -17.19 -19.69
N MET A 216 -16.03 -16.21 -20.28
CA MET A 216 -14.65 -16.38 -20.71
C MET A 216 -13.70 -16.59 -19.52
N LEU A 217 -13.87 -15.83 -18.45
CA LEU A 217 -13.05 -15.98 -17.24
C LEU A 217 -13.28 -17.36 -16.59
N ASP A 218 -14.52 -17.84 -16.55
CA ASP A 218 -14.84 -19.16 -16.02
C ASP A 218 -14.22 -20.29 -16.86
N LEU A 219 -14.26 -20.15 -18.19
CA LEU A 219 -13.63 -21.10 -19.11
C LEU A 219 -12.11 -21.26 -18.85
N VAL A 220 -11.39 -20.16 -18.57
CA VAL A 220 -9.94 -20.22 -18.39
C VAL A 220 -9.51 -20.47 -16.96
N THR A 221 -10.37 -20.25 -15.96
CA THR A 221 -10.07 -20.46 -14.53
C THR A 221 -10.73 -21.68 -13.92
N GLY A 222 -11.78 -22.20 -14.54
CA GLY A 222 -12.59 -23.34 -14.09
C GLY A 222 -13.62 -23.00 -13.01
N ASN A 223 -13.45 -21.92 -12.24
CA ASN A 223 -14.43 -21.48 -11.23
C ASN A 223 -14.20 -20.02 -10.81
N ALA A 224 -14.44 -19.09 -11.74
CA ALA A 224 -14.17 -17.68 -11.58
C ALA A 224 -14.87 -17.06 -10.35
N LYS A 225 -16.14 -17.38 -10.12
CA LYS A 225 -16.92 -16.82 -9.01
C LYS A 225 -16.39 -17.26 -7.64
N LYS A 226 -15.92 -18.51 -7.51
CA LYS A 226 -15.32 -19.01 -6.27
C LYS A 226 -14.01 -18.31 -5.98
N LEU A 227 -13.17 -18.15 -7.00
CA LEU A 227 -11.88 -17.45 -6.89
C LEU A 227 -12.06 -15.96 -6.57
N ASP A 228 -13.05 -15.29 -7.16
CA ASP A 228 -13.42 -13.91 -6.83
C ASP A 228 -13.83 -13.76 -5.36
N LYS A 229 -14.65 -14.70 -4.87
CA LYS A 229 -15.06 -14.72 -3.46
C LYS A 229 -13.87 -14.96 -2.52
N GLU A 230 -12.98 -15.88 -2.87
CA GLU A 230 -11.78 -16.17 -2.09
C GLU A 230 -10.83 -14.95 -2.04
N LEU A 231 -10.62 -14.27 -3.17
CA LEU A 231 -9.78 -13.09 -3.27
C LEU A 231 -10.25 -11.94 -2.36
N LYS A 232 -11.55 -11.83 -2.06
CA LYS A 232 -12.12 -10.83 -1.14
C LYS A 232 -11.65 -10.96 0.30
N ASN A 233 -11.09 -12.12 0.69
CA ASN A 233 -10.50 -12.32 2.01
C ASN A 233 -9.11 -11.68 2.13
N TYR A 234 -8.54 -11.20 1.04
CA TYR A 234 -7.22 -10.60 0.98
C TYR A 234 -7.30 -9.09 0.72
N HIS A 235 -6.33 -8.36 1.24
CA HIS A 235 -6.25 -6.90 1.09
C HIS A 235 -4.94 -6.48 0.44
N THR A 236 -5.01 -5.42 -0.38
CA THR A 236 -3.85 -4.85 -1.09
C THR A 236 -2.91 -4.03 -0.19
N LYS A 237 -3.15 -3.99 1.11
CA LYS A 237 -2.31 -3.26 2.08
C LYS A 237 -1.64 -4.24 3.03
N ILE A 238 -0.42 -3.91 3.48
CA ILE A 238 0.24 -4.56 4.61
C ILE A 238 -0.21 -3.81 5.86
N TYR A 239 -0.88 -4.50 6.73
CA TYR A 239 -1.32 -3.95 8.02
C TYR A 239 -0.41 -4.40 9.12
#